data_8c56120ecb3699884f7c28cf11f74831
#
_entry.id   8c56120ecb3699884f7c28cf11f74831
#
_cell.length_a   1.000
_cell.length_b   1.000
_cell.length_c   1.000
_cell.angle_alpha   90.00
_cell.angle_beta   90.00
_cell.angle_gamma   90.00
#
_symmetry.space_group_name_H-M   'P 1'
#
loop_
_entity.id
_entity.type
_entity.pdbx_description
1 polymer ?
#
loop_
_entity_poly.entity_id
_entity_poly.type
_entity_poly.pdbx_seq_one_letter_code
_entity_poly.pdbx_strand_id
1 'polypeptide(L)'
;VTAVTRADPDAQIARWLDTDLDEWTRTVVRRHFDPVSGSPYWLGQTSRLDFDPRDITCYDQLGAFGTFPLDRLREEDPADLVPLSAPRPLAGRVWDSGGTTGTPCRAFYTPDMLLHRALWRRWSFVREGFAPGRTWLQATPTGPHLIGNGVREVSELHAGQVYAVDMDPRWVKRLIRAGRLAEVDDYTTHLLEQITDILKQGRVHYLNTTPALFQALRQRRPELVAALDGVRLSGTQISADMYRTFTTALQGGMCGLTYGNTFGNAACLDIEQDGELISYVPNYPQVTMAVVDKGDLSTPVAPGTVGRVRLTVLHEDLFLPNVLERDQALRHPTDHWPTDGVANVRPLQTTNSSPEGLY
;
A
#
# COMPACT_ATOMS: atom_id res chain seq x y z
N VAL A 1 25.03 -6.45 -12.49
CA VAL A 1 24.42 -5.70 -11.37
C VAL A 1 25.11 -4.35 -11.38
N THR A 2 24.53 -3.41 -12.14
CA THR A 2 25.00 -2.03 -12.22
C THR A 2 24.78 -1.38 -10.85
N ALA A 3 25.83 -0.82 -10.28
CA ALA A 3 25.75 0.00 -9.08
C ALA A 3 24.79 1.16 -9.36
N VAL A 4 23.56 1.04 -8.87
CA VAL A 4 22.65 2.17 -8.73
C VAL A 4 23.39 3.17 -7.84
N THR A 5 23.82 4.28 -8.41
CA THR A 5 24.34 5.42 -7.67
C THR A 5 23.35 5.66 -6.55
N ARG A 6 23.79 5.42 -5.31
CA ARG A 6 22.98 5.62 -4.10
C ARG A 6 22.75 7.14 -3.95
N ALA A 7 21.79 7.66 -4.69
CA ALA A 7 21.24 8.95 -4.32
C ALA A 7 20.81 8.85 -2.86
N ASP A 8 21.13 9.84 -2.07
CA ASP A 8 20.67 9.91 -0.68
C ASP A 8 19.13 9.74 -0.68
N PRO A 9 18.59 8.70 -0.02
CA PRO A 9 17.16 8.45 -0.03
C PRO A 9 16.35 9.63 0.49
N ASP A 10 16.85 10.35 1.47
CA ASP A 10 16.14 11.48 2.07
C ASP A 10 16.15 12.69 1.12
N ALA A 11 17.26 12.92 0.42
CA ALA A 11 17.34 13.94 -0.64
C ALA A 11 16.41 13.59 -1.83
N GLN A 12 16.18 12.31 -2.12
CA GLN A 12 15.25 11.90 -3.16
C GLN A 12 13.79 12.15 -2.75
N ILE A 13 13.43 11.84 -1.51
CA ILE A 13 12.09 12.15 -0.98
C ILE A 13 11.85 13.66 -0.97
N ALA A 14 12.82 14.46 -0.54
CA ALA A 14 12.70 15.93 -0.57
C ALA A 14 12.42 16.45 -2.00
N ARG A 15 13.14 15.95 -3.01
CA ARG A 15 12.88 16.31 -4.41
C ARG A 15 11.47 15.93 -4.87
N TRP A 16 10.97 14.76 -4.45
CA TRP A 16 9.61 14.35 -4.79
C TRP A 16 8.57 15.25 -4.15
N LEU A 17 8.76 15.63 -2.89
CA LEU A 17 7.85 16.54 -2.20
C LEU A 17 7.84 17.95 -2.80
N ASP A 18 8.93 18.38 -3.43
CA ASP A 18 9.06 19.67 -4.15
C ASP A 18 8.58 19.59 -5.62
N THR A 19 8.14 18.42 -6.08
CA THR A 19 7.67 18.26 -7.46
C THR A 19 6.34 18.96 -7.67
N ASP A 20 6.23 19.79 -8.71
CA ASP A 20 4.96 20.37 -9.15
C ASP A 20 4.04 19.26 -9.70
N LEU A 21 2.85 19.13 -9.12
CA LEU A 21 1.92 18.04 -9.46
C LEU A 21 1.36 18.18 -10.88
N ASP A 22 1.15 19.39 -11.37
CA ASP A 22 0.63 19.64 -12.70
C ASP A 22 1.68 19.30 -13.77
N GLU A 23 2.93 19.68 -13.53
CA GLU A 23 4.05 19.30 -14.41
C GLU A 23 4.27 17.78 -14.42
N TRP A 24 4.22 17.17 -13.25
CA TRP A 24 4.31 15.71 -13.11
C TRP A 24 3.19 15.01 -13.86
N THR A 25 1.95 15.48 -13.70
CA THR A 25 0.76 14.95 -14.40
C THR A 25 0.94 15.03 -15.91
N ARG A 26 1.36 16.18 -16.43
CA ARG A 26 1.64 16.34 -17.87
C ARG A 26 2.68 15.34 -18.36
N THR A 27 3.75 15.17 -17.61
CA THR A 27 4.84 14.25 -17.94
C THR A 27 4.35 12.82 -18.02
N VAL A 28 3.61 12.35 -17.01
CA VAL A 28 3.09 10.99 -16.96
C VAL A 28 2.04 10.75 -18.06
N VAL A 29 1.07 11.66 -18.23
CA VAL A 29 0.04 11.49 -19.25
C VAL A 29 0.65 11.47 -20.64
N ARG A 30 1.54 12.41 -20.99
CA ARG A 30 2.21 12.44 -22.29
C ARG A 30 3.03 11.17 -22.55
N ARG A 31 3.68 10.62 -21.53
CA ARG A 31 4.43 9.37 -21.65
C ARG A 31 3.52 8.18 -21.97
N HIS A 32 2.38 8.06 -21.31
CA HIS A 32 1.45 6.95 -21.52
C HIS A 32 0.64 7.07 -22.82
N PHE A 33 0.44 8.29 -23.33
CA PHE A 33 -0.30 8.56 -24.56
C PHE A 33 0.60 9.00 -25.74
N ASP A 34 1.91 8.81 -25.64
CA ASP A 34 2.80 9.02 -26.79
C ASP A 34 2.43 8.06 -27.92
N PRO A 35 2.17 8.55 -29.16
CA PRO A 35 1.63 7.72 -30.24
C PRO A 35 2.54 6.56 -30.66
N VAL A 36 3.84 6.64 -30.38
CA VAL A 36 4.86 5.68 -30.82
C VAL A 36 5.30 4.79 -29.66
N SER A 37 5.44 5.36 -28.48
CA SER A 37 6.09 4.73 -27.34
C SER A 37 5.25 4.69 -26.07
N GLY A 38 3.98 5.06 -26.14
CA GLY A 38 3.03 5.02 -25.02
C GLY A 38 2.63 3.61 -24.61
N SER A 39 1.75 3.50 -23.63
CA SER A 39 1.27 2.21 -23.14
C SER A 39 0.29 1.59 -24.14
N PRO A 40 0.47 0.34 -24.57
CA PRO A 40 -0.45 -0.34 -25.51
C PRO A 40 -1.92 -0.25 -25.04
N TYR A 41 -2.18 -0.47 -23.76
CA TYR A 41 -3.51 -0.34 -23.17
C TYR A 41 -4.10 1.06 -23.42
N TRP A 42 -3.39 2.14 -23.05
CA TRP A 42 -3.89 3.49 -23.15
C TRP A 42 -4.04 3.95 -24.61
N LEU A 43 -3.13 3.56 -25.47
CA LEU A 43 -3.23 3.82 -26.91
C LEU A 43 -4.47 3.15 -27.51
N GLY A 44 -4.81 1.94 -27.05
CA GLY A 44 -6.03 1.24 -27.43
C GLY A 44 -7.32 1.88 -26.91
N GLN A 45 -7.25 2.70 -25.85
CA GLN A 45 -8.41 3.43 -25.31
C GLN A 45 -8.61 4.81 -25.95
N THR A 46 -7.62 5.38 -26.65
CA THR A 46 -7.66 6.78 -27.15
C THR A 46 -8.90 7.07 -27.99
N SER A 47 -9.33 6.14 -28.84
CA SER A 47 -10.53 6.32 -29.69
C SER A 47 -11.86 6.31 -28.92
N ARG A 48 -11.86 5.95 -27.64
CA ARG A 48 -13.04 5.89 -26.76
C ARG A 48 -13.17 7.12 -25.87
N LEU A 49 -12.12 7.94 -25.83
CA LEU A 49 -12.12 9.20 -25.10
C LEU A 49 -12.72 10.30 -26.01
N ASP A 50 -13.50 11.19 -25.43
CA ASP A 50 -14.07 12.36 -26.10
C ASP A 50 -13.17 13.59 -26.08
N PHE A 51 -11.91 13.42 -25.63
CA PHE A 51 -10.87 14.44 -25.57
C PHE A 51 -9.50 13.85 -25.97
N ASP A 52 -8.54 14.70 -26.34
CA ASP A 52 -7.14 14.28 -26.51
C ASP A 52 -6.43 14.29 -25.14
N PRO A 53 -6.01 13.12 -24.62
CA PRO A 53 -5.31 13.08 -23.33
C PRO A 53 -4.04 13.95 -23.26
N ARG A 54 -3.42 14.24 -24.40
CA ARG A 54 -2.21 15.08 -24.47
C ARG A 54 -2.49 16.56 -24.22
N ASP A 55 -3.78 16.98 -24.23
CA ASP A 55 -4.22 18.32 -23.87
C ASP A 55 -4.35 18.51 -22.34
N ILE A 56 -4.22 17.43 -21.54
CA ILE A 56 -4.16 17.50 -20.08
C ILE A 56 -2.93 18.31 -19.67
N THR A 57 -3.15 19.39 -18.94
CA THR A 57 -2.11 20.31 -18.47
C THR A 57 -2.00 20.43 -16.96
N CYS A 58 -3.00 19.93 -16.20
CA CYS A 58 -3.01 19.98 -14.75
C CYS A 58 -3.70 18.75 -14.15
N TYR A 59 -3.44 18.49 -12.89
CA TYR A 59 -3.94 17.33 -12.14
C TYR A 59 -5.47 17.26 -12.10
N ASP A 60 -6.13 18.39 -11.91
CA ASP A 60 -7.60 18.44 -11.80
C ASP A 60 -8.31 17.96 -13.07
N GLN A 61 -7.68 18.12 -14.23
CA GLN A 61 -8.22 17.65 -15.50
C GLN A 61 -8.25 16.12 -15.64
N LEU A 62 -7.58 15.38 -14.75
CA LEU A 62 -7.66 13.91 -14.70
C LEU A 62 -9.10 13.42 -14.43
N GLY A 63 -9.97 14.29 -13.92
CA GLY A 63 -11.40 14.01 -13.80
C GLY A 63 -12.06 13.61 -15.12
N ALA A 64 -11.56 14.11 -16.28
CA ALA A 64 -12.07 13.77 -17.62
C ALA A 64 -11.99 12.27 -17.95
N PHE A 65 -11.03 11.54 -17.38
CA PHE A 65 -10.93 10.09 -17.56
C PHE A 65 -12.06 9.30 -16.87
N GLY A 66 -12.85 9.96 -16.00
CA GLY A 66 -13.81 9.25 -15.16
C GLY A 66 -13.13 8.29 -14.18
N THR A 67 -13.89 7.34 -13.66
CA THR A 67 -13.37 6.30 -12.77
C THR A 67 -12.70 5.18 -13.56
N PHE A 68 -11.46 4.83 -13.18
CA PHE A 68 -10.76 3.70 -13.79
C PHE A 68 -11.45 2.37 -13.43
N PRO A 69 -11.87 1.57 -14.43
CA PRO A 69 -12.56 0.31 -14.19
C PRO A 69 -11.57 -0.79 -13.79
N LEU A 70 -11.53 -1.13 -12.50
CA LEU A 70 -10.59 -2.12 -11.94
C LEU A 70 -10.68 -3.51 -12.58
N ASP A 71 -11.83 -3.85 -13.24
CA ASP A 71 -11.98 -5.12 -13.95
C ASP A 71 -10.97 -5.26 -15.10
N ARG A 72 -10.55 -4.14 -15.69
CA ARG A 72 -9.49 -4.14 -16.71
C ARG A 72 -8.20 -4.76 -16.19
N LEU A 73 -7.85 -4.53 -14.93
CA LEU A 73 -6.65 -5.13 -14.33
C LEU A 73 -6.76 -6.65 -14.07
N ARG A 74 -7.93 -7.24 -14.37
CA ARG A 74 -8.15 -8.69 -14.34
C ARG A 74 -8.09 -9.33 -15.72
N GLU A 75 -8.39 -8.55 -16.74
CA GLU A 75 -8.60 -8.98 -18.13
C GLU A 75 -7.38 -8.72 -19.00
N GLU A 76 -6.73 -7.56 -18.82
CA GLU A 76 -5.62 -7.11 -19.63
C GLU A 76 -4.28 -7.72 -19.19
N ASP A 77 -3.34 -7.84 -20.12
CA ASP A 77 -1.96 -8.17 -19.76
C ASP A 77 -1.36 -6.99 -18.95
N PRO A 78 -0.89 -7.23 -17.73
CA PRO A 78 -0.27 -6.15 -16.93
C PRO A 78 0.89 -5.43 -17.63
N ALA A 79 1.58 -6.09 -18.56
CA ALA A 79 2.66 -5.49 -19.35
C ALA A 79 2.17 -4.43 -20.34
N ASP A 80 0.91 -4.51 -20.79
CA ASP A 80 0.32 -3.53 -21.71
C ASP A 80 0.03 -2.17 -21.06
N LEU A 81 0.00 -2.12 -19.73
CA LEU A 81 -0.10 -0.87 -18.98
C LEU A 81 1.22 -0.11 -18.92
N VAL A 82 2.35 -0.78 -19.20
CA VAL A 82 3.69 -0.18 -19.18
C VAL A 82 4.00 0.45 -20.53
N PRO A 83 4.46 1.71 -20.58
CA PRO A 83 4.83 2.36 -21.85
C PRO A 83 5.89 1.59 -22.62
N LEU A 84 5.81 1.59 -23.95
CA LEU A 84 6.82 1.01 -24.82
C LEU A 84 8.19 1.70 -24.69
N SER A 85 8.21 2.95 -24.21
CA SER A 85 9.43 3.70 -23.87
C SER A 85 10.17 3.17 -22.64
N ALA A 86 9.55 2.29 -21.83
CA ALA A 86 10.26 1.63 -20.73
C ALA A 86 11.33 0.67 -21.27
N PRO A 87 12.47 0.48 -20.57
CA PRO A 87 13.54 -0.41 -21.02
C PRO A 87 13.04 -1.81 -21.37
N ARG A 88 13.51 -2.33 -22.51
CA ARG A 88 13.13 -3.66 -23.02
C ARG A 88 14.36 -4.58 -23.16
N PRO A 89 14.25 -5.92 -22.95
CA PRO A 89 13.02 -6.61 -22.53
C PRO A 89 12.55 -6.16 -21.15
N LEU A 90 11.21 -6.17 -20.92
CA LEU A 90 10.66 -5.77 -19.63
C LEU A 90 11.22 -6.66 -18.53
N ALA A 91 11.82 -6.02 -17.53
CA ALA A 91 12.23 -6.64 -16.28
C ALA A 91 11.34 -6.12 -15.15
N GLY A 92 10.85 -7.01 -14.29
CA GLY A 92 9.96 -6.63 -13.20
C GLY A 92 9.17 -7.81 -12.67
N ARG A 93 8.08 -7.50 -11.98
CA ARG A 93 7.24 -8.52 -11.36
C ARG A 93 5.76 -8.16 -11.45
N VAL A 94 4.93 -9.17 -11.72
CA VAL A 94 3.47 -9.06 -11.61
C VAL A 94 3.05 -9.28 -10.18
N TRP A 95 2.23 -8.37 -9.67
CA TRP A 95 1.65 -8.44 -8.33
C TRP A 95 0.14 -8.59 -8.41
N ASP A 96 -0.38 -9.45 -7.55
CA ASP A 96 -1.82 -9.71 -7.43
C ASP A 96 -2.41 -8.91 -6.25
N SER A 97 -3.60 -8.36 -6.46
CA SER A 97 -4.43 -7.86 -5.36
C SER A 97 -4.96 -9.03 -4.50
N GLY A 98 -5.51 -8.71 -3.34
CA GLY A 98 -6.00 -9.72 -2.40
C GLY A 98 -7.11 -10.66 -2.89
N GLY A 99 -7.69 -10.42 -4.09
CA GLY A 99 -8.69 -11.29 -4.72
C GLY A 99 -9.97 -11.48 -3.89
N THR A 100 -10.36 -10.49 -3.09
CA THR A 100 -11.52 -10.58 -2.17
C THR A 100 -12.84 -10.76 -2.92
N THR A 101 -12.95 -10.23 -4.14
CA THR A 101 -14.19 -10.27 -4.96
C THR A 101 -14.10 -11.21 -6.16
N GLY A 102 -13.09 -12.08 -6.24
CA GLY A 102 -12.91 -12.98 -7.38
C GLY A 102 -11.47 -13.04 -7.87
N THR A 103 -11.26 -13.09 -9.20
CA THR A 103 -9.94 -13.05 -9.81
C THR A 103 -9.18 -11.80 -9.36
N PRO A 104 -7.92 -11.90 -8.91
CA PRO A 104 -7.13 -10.75 -8.50
C PRO A 104 -6.93 -9.76 -9.65
N CYS A 105 -6.96 -8.48 -9.33
CA CYS A 105 -6.38 -7.46 -10.21
C CYS A 105 -4.86 -7.64 -10.23
N ARG A 106 -4.24 -7.40 -11.38
CA ARG A 106 -2.80 -7.53 -11.57
C ARG A 106 -2.16 -6.22 -11.99
N ALA A 107 -0.99 -5.96 -11.44
CA ALA A 107 -0.15 -4.84 -11.86
C ALA A 107 1.29 -5.31 -12.07
N PHE A 108 1.88 -4.90 -13.18
CA PHE A 108 3.31 -5.10 -13.42
C PHE A 108 4.07 -3.95 -12.77
N TYR A 109 5.08 -4.29 -11.98
CA TYR A 109 5.98 -3.31 -11.37
C TYR A 109 7.37 -3.44 -11.98
N THR A 110 7.84 -2.36 -12.56
CA THR A 110 9.22 -2.21 -13.01
C THR A 110 10.17 -2.09 -11.82
N PRO A 111 11.49 -2.28 -12.01
CA PRO A 111 12.47 -2.02 -10.97
C PRO A 111 12.39 -0.60 -10.41
N ASP A 112 12.05 0.39 -11.25
CA ASP A 112 11.92 1.79 -10.85
C ASP A 112 10.73 2.00 -9.90
N MET A 113 9.57 1.44 -10.22
CA MET A 113 8.40 1.45 -9.33
C MET A 113 8.71 0.79 -7.97
N LEU A 114 9.45 -0.32 -7.98
CA LEU A 114 9.85 -0.99 -6.74
C LEU A 114 10.84 -0.15 -5.94
N LEU A 115 11.74 0.57 -6.60
CA LEU A 115 12.66 1.50 -5.95
C LEU A 115 11.92 2.68 -5.31
N HIS A 116 10.99 3.32 -6.01
CA HIS A 116 10.17 4.42 -5.48
C HIS A 116 9.43 3.98 -4.21
N ARG A 117 8.75 2.85 -4.29
CA ARG A 117 8.05 2.26 -3.14
C ARG A 117 9.02 2.00 -1.97
N ALA A 118 10.19 1.45 -2.24
CA ALA A 118 11.16 1.09 -1.22
C ALA A 118 11.74 2.33 -0.52
N LEU A 119 11.98 3.42 -1.26
CA LEU A 119 12.47 4.69 -0.69
C LEU A 119 11.42 5.32 0.24
N TRP A 120 10.16 5.37 -0.17
CA TRP A 120 9.06 5.83 0.70
C TRP A 120 8.90 4.97 1.94
N ARG A 121 9.05 3.64 1.80
CA ARG A 121 8.98 2.73 2.94
C ARG A 121 10.12 2.96 3.92
N ARG A 122 11.34 3.17 3.43
CA ARG A 122 12.48 3.50 4.28
C ARG A 122 12.26 4.83 5.01
N TRP A 123 11.78 5.86 4.31
CA TRP A 123 11.43 7.13 4.92
C TRP A 123 10.42 6.95 6.06
N SER A 124 9.36 6.18 5.83
CA SER A 124 8.37 5.84 6.85
C SER A 124 8.99 5.13 8.06
N PHE A 125 9.87 4.15 7.85
CA PHE A 125 10.57 3.46 8.94
C PHE A 125 11.39 4.41 9.81
N VAL A 126 12.16 5.28 9.19
CA VAL A 126 13.00 6.25 9.91
C VAL A 126 12.14 7.23 10.70
N ARG A 127 11.07 7.74 10.10
CA ARG A 127 10.13 8.65 10.76
C ARG A 127 9.39 7.98 11.93
N GLU A 128 8.99 6.72 11.77
CA GLU A 128 8.32 5.93 12.81
C GLU A 128 9.30 5.47 13.92
N GLY A 129 10.60 5.74 13.80
CA GLY A 129 11.62 5.41 14.80
C GLY A 129 12.25 4.02 14.65
N PHE A 130 11.92 3.26 13.61
CA PHE A 130 12.53 1.95 13.35
C PHE A 130 14.00 2.12 12.94
N ALA A 131 14.93 1.71 13.79
CA ALA A 131 16.35 1.87 13.55
C ALA A 131 16.88 0.93 12.46
N PRO A 132 17.80 1.39 11.59
CA PRO A 132 18.49 0.53 10.64
C PRO A 132 19.39 -0.50 11.35
N GLY A 133 19.77 -1.56 10.66
CA GLY A 133 20.65 -2.60 11.16
C GLY A 133 20.01 -3.57 12.15
N ARG A 134 18.73 -3.46 12.39
CA ARG A 134 17.97 -4.33 13.30
C ARG A 134 17.41 -5.56 12.60
N THR A 135 17.09 -6.58 13.40
CA THR A 135 16.51 -7.84 12.92
C THR A 135 15.00 -7.75 12.90
N TRP A 136 14.41 -8.12 11.78
CA TRP A 136 12.97 -8.12 11.51
C TRP A 136 12.43 -9.53 11.34
N LEU A 137 11.20 -9.75 11.73
CA LEU A 137 10.38 -10.88 11.31
C LEU A 137 9.24 -10.37 10.40
N GLN A 138 9.20 -10.85 9.18
CA GLN A 138 8.13 -10.57 8.22
C GLN A 138 7.11 -11.70 8.26
N ALA A 139 5.94 -11.45 8.83
CA ALA A 139 4.80 -12.37 8.90
C ALA A 139 3.58 -11.75 8.20
N THR A 140 3.72 -11.56 6.90
CA THR A 140 2.68 -11.04 5.98
C THR A 140 2.65 -11.91 4.74
N PRO A 141 1.56 -11.88 3.94
CA PRO A 141 1.50 -12.62 2.69
C PRO A 141 2.72 -12.38 1.81
N THR A 142 3.34 -13.47 1.35
CA THR A 142 4.44 -13.49 0.40
C THR A 142 3.93 -13.83 -1.01
N GLY A 143 4.65 -14.56 -1.82
CA GLY A 143 4.20 -14.99 -3.14
C GLY A 143 3.91 -13.81 -4.07
N PRO A 144 2.73 -13.74 -4.70
CA PRO A 144 2.38 -12.68 -5.65
C PRO A 144 1.87 -11.40 -4.96
N HIS A 145 1.91 -11.30 -3.64
CA HIS A 145 1.40 -10.14 -2.90
C HIS A 145 2.50 -9.10 -2.68
N LEU A 146 2.24 -7.85 -3.08
CA LEU A 146 3.20 -6.76 -3.02
C LEU A 146 3.70 -6.47 -1.58
N ILE A 147 2.86 -6.71 -0.57
CA ILE A 147 3.25 -6.55 0.83
C ILE A 147 4.43 -7.45 1.22
N GLY A 148 4.55 -8.63 0.62
CA GLY A 148 5.65 -9.56 0.82
C GLY A 148 7.01 -9.05 0.32
N ASN A 149 7.03 -8.05 -0.58
CA ASN A 149 8.27 -7.40 -1.00
C ASN A 149 8.96 -6.62 0.13
N GLY A 150 8.26 -6.37 1.23
CA GLY A 150 8.81 -5.72 2.43
C GLY A 150 10.07 -6.38 2.97
N VAL A 151 10.23 -7.70 2.83
CA VAL A 151 11.47 -8.43 3.18
C VAL A 151 12.67 -7.82 2.49
N ARG A 152 12.59 -7.69 1.16
CA ARG A 152 13.66 -7.13 0.34
C ARG A 152 13.89 -5.65 0.63
N GLU A 153 12.81 -4.88 0.78
CA GLU A 153 12.89 -3.45 1.09
C GLU A 153 13.64 -3.19 2.40
N VAL A 154 13.38 -3.99 3.43
CA VAL A 154 14.09 -3.89 4.72
C VAL A 154 15.56 -4.32 4.58
N SER A 155 15.83 -5.47 3.95
CA SER A 155 17.20 -6.00 3.88
C SER A 155 18.13 -5.16 3.01
N GLU A 156 17.63 -4.63 1.89
CA GLU A 156 18.47 -3.89 0.92
C GLU A 156 18.63 -2.40 1.27
N LEU A 157 17.55 -1.75 1.75
CA LEU A 157 17.55 -0.29 1.94
C LEU A 157 17.67 0.13 3.41
N HIS A 158 17.14 -0.65 4.33
CA HIS A 158 17.17 -0.35 5.76
C HIS A 158 18.27 -1.13 6.49
N ALA A 159 19.09 -1.87 5.75
CA ALA A 159 20.20 -2.69 6.24
C ALA A 159 19.77 -3.69 7.34
N GLY A 160 18.53 -4.17 7.34
CA GLY A 160 18.01 -5.10 8.33
C GLY A 160 18.33 -6.56 7.97
N GLN A 161 18.48 -7.40 8.98
CA GLN A 161 18.39 -8.86 8.83
C GLN A 161 16.92 -9.27 8.91
N VAL A 162 16.44 -10.12 7.99
CA VAL A 162 15.01 -10.43 7.89
C VAL A 162 14.77 -11.93 7.92
N TYR A 163 13.97 -12.37 8.89
CA TYR A 163 13.29 -13.66 8.87
C TYR A 163 11.91 -13.49 8.20
N ALA A 164 11.41 -14.54 7.55
CA ALA A 164 10.10 -14.52 6.94
C ALA A 164 9.31 -15.78 7.25
N VAL A 165 8.01 -15.62 7.46
CA VAL A 165 7.03 -16.70 7.56
C VAL A 165 6.12 -16.60 6.33
N ASP A 166 5.90 -17.72 5.66
CA ASP A 166 5.04 -17.77 4.48
C ASP A 166 3.56 -17.87 4.88
N MET A 167 2.73 -17.00 4.27
CA MET A 167 1.30 -16.95 4.56
C MET A 167 0.50 -16.86 3.26
N ASP A 168 -0.47 -17.76 3.08
CA ASP A 168 -1.40 -17.74 1.96
C ASP A 168 -2.78 -17.17 2.36
N PRO A 169 -3.07 -15.88 2.07
CA PRO A 169 -4.35 -15.27 2.41
C PRO A 169 -5.51 -15.79 1.54
N ARG A 170 -5.21 -16.37 0.36
CA ARG A 170 -6.24 -16.92 -0.52
C ARG A 170 -6.81 -18.20 0.05
N TRP A 171 -5.96 -19.02 0.64
CA TRP A 171 -6.38 -20.23 1.34
C TRP A 171 -7.30 -19.88 2.51
N VAL A 172 -6.91 -18.93 3.35
CA VAL A 172 -7.73 -18.47 4.48
C VAL A 172 -9.09 -17.95 4.01
N LYS A 173 -9.13 -17.10 2.98
CA LYS A 173 -10.39 -16.58 2.42
C LYS A 173 -11.27 -17.68 1.86
N ARG A 174 -10.69 -18.71 1.26
CA ARG A 174 -11.41 -19.91 0.76
C ARG A 174 -12.05 -20.67 1.93
N LEU A 175 -11.32 -20.88 3.02
CA LEU A 175 -11.82 -21.56 4.21
C LEU A 175 -12.98 -20.78 4.86
N ILE A 176 -12.83 -19.47 5.01
CA ILE A 176 -13.88 -18.60 5.57
C ILE A 176 -15.17 -18.69 4.72
N ARG A 177 -15.05 -18.54 3.40
CA ARG A 177 -16.21 -18.64 2.49
C ARG A 177 -16.91 -20.01 2.56
N ALA A 178 -16.16 -21.07 2.85
CA ALA A 178 -16.68 -22.42 3.01
C ALA A 178 -17.21 -22.72 4.43
N GLY A 179 -17.17 -21.73 5.36
CA GLY A 179 -17.57 -21.92 6.76
C GLY A 179 -16.62 -22.81 7.57
N ARG A 180 -15.42 -23.11 7.08
CA ARG A 180 -14.44 -24.02 7.69
C ARG A 180 -13.57 -23.29 8.72
N LEU A 181 -14.22 -22.70 9.74
CA LEU A 181 -13.54 -21.82 10.72
C LEU A 181 -12.53 -22.56 11.61
N ALA A 182 -12.76 -23.84 11.91
CA ALA A 182 -11.79 -24.66 12.66
C ALA A 182 -10.46 -24.76 11.92
N GLU A 183 -10.47 -24.92 10.60
CA GLU A 183 -9.26 -24.99 9.79
C GLU A 183 -8.58 -23.62 9.63
N VAL A 184 -9.33 -22.53 9.73
CA VAL A 184 -8.74 -21.17 9.84
C VAL A 184 -7.98 -21.04 11.15
N ASP A 185 -8.51 -21.57 12.26
CA ASP A 185 -7.82 -21.54 13.56
C ASP A 185 -6.59 -22.46 13.57
N ASP A 186 -6.67 -23.64 12.97
CA ASP A 186 -5.53 -24.55 12.81
C ASP A 186 -4.41 -23.90 11.98
N TYR A 187 -4.75 -23.24 10.87
CA TYR A 187 -3.78 -22.54 10.05
C TYR A 187 -3.18 -21.33 10.80
N THR A 188 -3.99 -20.59 11.54
CA THR A 188 -3.51 -19.49 12.40
C THR A 188 -2.55 -20.00 13.46
N THR A 189 -2.85 -21.15 14.06
CA THR A 189 -1.99 -21.82 15.04
C THR A 189 -0.64 -22.19 14.43
N HIS A 190 -0.64 -22.81 13.24
CA HIS A 190 0.57 -23.14 12.50
C HIS A 190 1.45 -21.90 12.19
N LEU A 191 0.84 -20.77 11.79
CA LEU A 191 1.57 -19.52 11.58
C LEU A 191 2.19 -19.01 12.88
N LEU A 192 1.43 -19.03 13.98
CA LEU A 192 1.90 -18.58 15.29
C LEU A 192 3.01 -19.47 15.85
N GLU A 193 3.02 -20.75 15.57
CA GLU A 193 4.12 -21.67 15.94
C GLU A 193 5.42 -21.24 15.24
N GLN A 194 5.40 -21.02 13.92
CA GLN A 194 6.56 -20.54 13.16
C GLN A 194 7.07 -19.20 13.68
N ILE A 195 6.17 -18.24 13.92
CA ILE A 195 6.50 -16.93 14.50
C ILE A 195 7.14 -17.11 15.88
N THR A 196 6.53 -17.93 16.72
CA THR A 196 7.00 -18.19 18.10
C THR A 196 8.39 -18.80 18.11
N ASP A 197 8.68 -19.76 17.25
CA ASP A 197 9.97 -20.44 17.18
C ASP A 197 11.10 -19.46 16.80
N ILE A 198 10.82 -18.52 15.90
CA ILE A 198 11.78 -17.47 15.52
C ILE A 198 11.93 -16.46 16.67
N LEU A 199 10.85 -15.98 17.27
CA LEU A 199 10.88 -14.99 18.34
C LEU A 199 11.59 -15.51 19.60
N LYS A 200 11.41 -16.80 19.96
CA LYS A 200 12.08 -17.43 21.10
C LYS A 200 13.61 -17.45 21.01
N GLN A 201 14.17 -17.29 19.82
CA GLN A 201 15.62 -17.16 19.64
C GLN A 201 16.17 -15.83 20.21
N GLY A 202 15.29 -14.87 20.55
CA GLY A 202 15.64 -13.61 21.21
C GLY A 202 16.46 -12.63 20.38
N ARG A 203 16.46 -12.78 19.04
CA ARG A 203 17.25 -11.94 18.13
C ARG A 203 16.42 -10.99 17.28
N VAL A 204 15.10 -11.12 17.31
CA VAL A 204 14.16 -10.28 16.54
C VAL A 204 13.83 -9.05 17.35
N HIS A 205 13.99 -7.88 16.73
CA HIS A 205 13.66 -6.58 17.30
C HIS A 205 12.26 -6.12 16.86
N TYR A 206 11.98 -6.30 15.58
CA TYR A 206 10.76 -5.77 14.96
C TYR A 206 9.96 -6.86 14.26
N LEU A 207 8.65 -6.81 14.42
CA LEU A 207 7.69 -7.66 13.69
C LEU A 207 6.91 -6.84 12.66
N ASN A 208 6.87 -7.28 11.41
CA ASN A 208 5.96 -6.74 10.40
C ASN A 208 4.86 -7.77 10.11
N THR A 209 3.60 -7.43 10.39
CA THR A 209 2.49 -8.39 10.30
C THR A 209 1.15 -7.70 10.05
N THR A 210 0.07 -8.47 10.06
CA THR A 210 -1.30 -7.96 10.00
C THR A 210 -1.87 -7.75 11.39
N PRO A 211 -2.83 -6.83 11.57
CA PRO A 211 -3.50 -6.61 12.85
C PRO A 211 -4.10 -7.88 13.45
N ALA A 212 -4.75 -8.70 12.63
CA ALA A 212 -5.38 -9.93 13.09
C ALA A 212 -4.36 -10.96 13.62
N LEU A 213 -3.24 -11.15 12.90
CA LEU A 213 -2.20 -12.08 13.31
C LEU A 213 -1.44 -11.56 14.56
N PHE A 214 -1.23 -10.23 14.65
CA PHE A 214 -0.65 -9.61 15.85
C PHE A 214 -1.56 -9.77 17.05
N GLN A 215 -2.88 -9.58 16.89
CA GLN A 215 -3.87 -9.80 17.94
C GLN A 215 -3.83 -11.26 18.44
N ALA A 216 -3.77 -12.23 17.53
CA ALA A 216 -3.68 -13.64 17.90
C ALA A 216 -2.35 -13.96 18.61
N LEU A 217 -1.23 -13.40 18.17
CA LEU A 217 0.07 -13.54 18.83
C LEU A 217 0.03 -12.96 20.26
N ARG A 218 -0.51 -11.75 20.42
CA ARG A 218 -0.65 -11.07 21.71
C ARG A 218 -1.49 -11.89 22.69
N GLN A 219 -2.56 -12.51 22.24
CA GLN A 219 -3.42 -13.34 23.10
C GLN A 219 -2.75 -14.64 23.54
N ARG A 220 -1.97 -15.27 22.66
CA ARG A 220 -1.36 -16.58 22.92
C ARG A 220 0.06 -16.50 23.48
N ARG A 221 0.78 -15.41 23.22
CA ARG A 221 2.20 -15.21 23.60
C ARG A 221 2.50 -13.77 24.01
N PRO A 222 1.81 -13.22 25.03
CA PRO A 222 1.98 -11.82 25.43
C PRO A 222 3.41 -11.48 25.81
N GLU A 223 4.15 -12.45 26.37
CA GLU A 223 5.56 -12.29 26.78
C GLU A 223 6.49 -12.03 25.57
N LEU A 224 6.22 -12.66 24.43
CA LEU A 224 7.01 -12.44 23.21
C LEU A 224 6.70 -11.09 22.58
N VAL A 225 5.44 -10.63 22.66
CA VAL A 225 5.03 -9.31 22.18
C VAL A 225 5.67 -8.22 23.04
N ALA A 226 5.68 -8.37 24.35
CA ALA A 226 6.28 -7.41 25.29
C ALA A 226 7.81 -7.29 25.13
N ALA A 227 8.46 -8.29 24.53
CA ALA A 227 9.90 -8.30 24.28
C ALA A 227 10.29 -7.66 22.94
N LEU A 228 9.34 -7.27 22.09
CA LEU A 228 9.61 -6.61 20.80
C LEU A 228 9.92 -5.13 21.01
N ASP A 229 10.93 -4.63 20.32
CA ASP A 229 11.21 -3.18 20.23
C ASP A 229 10.13 -2.46 19.41
N GLY A 230 9.37 -3.18 18.57
CA GLY A 230 8.24 -2.62 17.84
C GLY A 230 7.56 -3.57 16.86
N VAL A 231 6.38 -3.15 16.41
CA VAL A 231 5.59 -3.83 15.38
C VAL A 231 5.21 -2.83 14.28
N ARG A 232 5.17 -3.31 13.04
CA ARG A 232 4.58 -2.57 11.93
C ARG A 232 3.40 -3.34 11.35
N LEU A 233 2.27 -2.66 11.26
CA LEU A 233 0.98 -3.27 10.91
C LEU A 233 0.46 -2.73 9.57
N SER A 234 -0.07 -3.64 8.78
CA SER A 234 -0.67 -3.30 7.48
C SER A 234 -1.65 -4.38 7.02
N GLY A 235 -2.44 -4.07 5.99
CA GLY A 235 -3.30 -5.04 5.32
C GLY A 235 -4.78 -4.97 5.72
N THR A 236 -5.10 -4.53 6.93
CA THR A 236 -6.47 -4.30 7.37
C THR A 236 -6.58 -3.02 8.21
N GLN A 237 -7.81 -2.61 8.52
CA GLN A 237 -8.09 -1.46 9.36
C GLN A 237 -7.45 -1.58 10.75
N ILE A 238 -7.00 -0.45 11.28
CA ILE A 238 -6.67 -0.25 12.70
C ILE A 238 -7.67 0.76 13.29
N SER A 239 -8.38 0.36 14.34
CA SER A 239 -9.19 1.28 15.14
C SER A 239 -8.36 1.88 16.29
N ALA A 240 -8.86 2.97 16.90
CA ALA A 240 -8.24 3.57 18.08
C ALA A 240 -8.06 2.54 19.22
N ASP A 241 -9.08 1.73 19.48
CA ASP A 241 -9.01 0.70 20.53
C ASP A 241 -7.98 -0.38 20.22
N MET A 242 -7.86 -0.79 18.97
CA MET A 242 -6.80 -1.73 18.55
C MET A 242 -5.43 -1.10 18.74
N TYR A 243 -5.26 0.16 18.34
CA TYR A 243 -3.99 0.88 18.48
C TYR A 243 -3.56 0.95 19.96
N ARG A 244 -4.44 1.43 20.86
CA ARG A 244 -4.19 1.47 22.31
C ARG A 244 -3.86 0.10 22.90
N THR A 245 -4.61 -0.92 22.49
CA THR A 245 -4.39 -2.30 22.94
C THR A 245 -3.02 -2.81 22.50
N PHE A 246 -2.59 -2.51 21.29
CA PHE A 246 -1.34 -2.98 20.72
C PHE A 246 -0.13 -2.23 21.32
N THR A 247 -0.21 -0.92 21.45
CA THR A 247 0.83 -0.11 22.08
C THR A 247 1.03 -0.47 23.55
N THR A 248 -0.05 -0.70 24.28
CA THR A 248 0.02 -1.19 25.68
C THR A 248 0.74 -2.55 25.76
N ALA A 249 0.44 -3.47 24.84
CA ALA A 249 1.05 -4.80 24.84
C ALA A 249 2.55 -4.78 24.52
N LEU A 250 3.03 -3.79 23.76
CA LEU A 250 4.43 -3.61 23.40
C LEU A 250 5.28 -3.01 24.52
N GLN A 251 4.69 -2.57 25.63
CA GLN A 251 5.40 -2.06 26.82
C GLN A 251 6.45 -0.97 26.52
N GLY A 252 6.11 -0.05 25.62
CA GLY A 252 7.01 1.05 25.17
C GLY A 252 7.68 0.79 23.82
N GLY A 253 7.45 -0.37 23.21
CA GLY A 253 7.84 -0.61 21.82
C GLY A 253 7.01 0.20 20.83
N MET A 254 7.55 0.42 19.64
CA MET A 254 6.93 1.21 18.57
C MET A 254 5.80 0.46 17.89
N CYS A 255 4.74 1.19 17.49
CA CYS A 255 3.64 0.67 16.67
C CYS A 255 3.51 1.51 15.40
N GLY A 256 4.15 1.08 14.31
CA GLY A 256 4.07 1.72 13.01
C GLY A 256 2.91 1.20 12.16
N LEU A 257 2.33 2.06 11.33
CA LEU A 257 1.19 1.72 10.50
C LEU A 257 1.45 2.06 9.02
N THR A 258 0.74 1.36 8.13
CA THR A 258 0.76 1.66 6.69
C THR A 258 -0.63 1.45 6.11
N TYR A 259 -1.07 2.38 5.27
CA TYR A 259 -2.25 2.22 4.43
C TYR A 259 -1.85 2.03 2.96
N GLY A 260 -2.63 1.27 2.23
CA GLY A 260 -2.47 1.10 0.79
C GLY A 260 -2.90 -0.28 0.29
N ASN A 261 -2.78 -0.41 -1.01
CA ASN A 261 -3.11 -1.64 -1.75
C ASN A 261 -2.00 -2.00 -2.75
N THR A 262 -2.33 -2.88 -3.71
CA THR A 262 -1.39 -3.32 -4.75
C THR A 262 -0.99 -2.18 -5.71
N PHE A 263 -1.77 -1.10 -5.82
CA PHE A 263 -1.55 -0.05 -6.81
C PHE A 263 -0.88 1.19 -6.20
N GLY A 264 -1.15 1.50 -4.94
CA GLY A 264 -0.58 2.68 -4.28
C GLY A 264 -0.55 2.56 -2.77
N ASN A 265 0.38 3.29 -2.16
CA ASN A 265 0.62 3.27 -0.73
C ASN A 265 0.65 4.69 -0.15
N ALA A 266 0.39 4.75 1.14
CA ALA A 266 0.49 5.95 1.96
C ALA A 266 1.29 5.65 3.24
N ALA A 267 2.10 6.61 3.64
CA ALA A 267 2.85 6.56 4.88
C ALA A 267 1.98 7.11 6.03
N CYS A 268 2.05 6.48 7.19
CA CYS A 268 1.43 7.00 8.39
C CYS A 268 2.18 8.26 8.85
N LEU A 269 1.43 9.28 9.24
CA LEU A 269 1.94 10.43 9.98
C LEU A 269 1.96 10.14 11.49
N ASP A 270 2.26 11.15 12.28
CA ASP A 270 2.21 11.03 13.73
C ASP A 270 0.79 10.70 14.17
N ILE A 271 0.65 9.68 15.00
CA ILE A 271 -0.64 9.24 15.49
C ILE A 271 -1.04 10.14 16.65
N GLU A 272 -2.18 10.78 16.50
CA GLU A 272 -2.65 11.80 17.43
C GLU A 272 -3.75 11.26 18.35
N GLN A 273 -3.98 11.96 19.47
CA GLN A 273 -5.08 11.72 20.40
C GLN A 273 -5.19 10.23 20.79
N ASP A 274 -4.05 9.60 21.08
CA ASP A 274 -3.97 8.20 21.49
C ASP A 274 -4.69 7.22 20.52
N GLY A 275 -4.52 7.48 19.21
CA GLY A 275 -5.09 6.65 18.14
C GLY A 275 -6.48 7.08 17.65
N GLU A 276 -7.09 8.11 18.21
CA GLU A 276 -8.36 8.63 17.69
C GLU A 276 -8.21 9.30 16.33
N LEU A 277 -7.01 9.81 16.02
CA LEU A 277 -6.65 10.31 14.69
C LEU A 277 -5.41 9.60 14.16
N ILE A 278 -5.64 8.69 13.20
CA ILE A 278 -4.60 7.97 12.47
C ILE A 278 -4.62 8.46 11.03
N SER A 279 -3.65 9.27 10.66
CA SER A 279 -3.57 9.91 9.36
C SER A 279 -2.48 9.32 8.47
N TYR A 280 -2.72 9.34 7.15
CA TYR A 280 -1.84 8.82 6.13
C TYR A 280 -1.69 9.82 5.00
N VAL A 281 -0.48 9.94 4.47
CA VAL A 281 -0.16 10.75 3.29
C VAL A 281 0.33 9.87 2.15
N PRO A 282 -0.14 10.11 0.91
CA PRO A 282 0.22 9.28 -0.23
C PRO A 282 1.71 9.40 -0.57
N ASN A 283 2.26 8.36 -1.20
CA ASN A 283 3.64 8.35 -1.72
C ASN A 283 3.76 9.28 -2.94
N TYR A 284 3.81 10.56 -2.68
CA TYR A 284 3.84 11.65 -3.66
C TYR A 284 5.16 11.69 -4.47
N PRO A 285 5.16 12.09 -5.76
CA PRO A 285 4.01 12.43 -6.60
C PRO A 285 3.41 11.21 -7.33
N GLN A 286 3.99 10.02 -7.17
CA GLN A 286 3.60 8.81 -7.89
C GLN A 286 2.22 8.29 -7.47
N VAL A 287 1.77 8.66 -6.29
CA VAL A 287 0.46 8.32 -5.76
C VAL A 287 -0.17 9.56 -5.16
N THR A 288 -1.43 9.82 -5.48
CA THR A 288 -2.27 10.81 -4.80
C THR A 288 -3.53 10.15 -4.29
N MET A 289 -4.13 10.72 -3.25
CA MET A 289 -5.38 10.26 -2.68
C MET A 289 -6.33 11.44 -2.50
N ALA A 290 -7.61 11.20 -2.74
CA ALA A 290 -8.67 12.14 -2.45
C ALA A 290 -9.79 11.43 -1.72
N VAL A 291 -10.50 12.13 -0.85
CA VAL A 291 -11.73 11.65 -0.23
C VAL A 291 -12.89 12.33 -0.93
N VAL A 292 -13.70 11.55 -1.64
CA VAL A 292 -14.77 12.05 -2.50
C VAL A 292 -16.16 11.73 -1.94
N ASP A 293 -17.15 12.50 -2.36
CA ASP A 293 -18.54 12.27 -1.98
C ASP A 293 -19.05 10.92 -2.49
N LYS A 294 -19.89 10.25 -1.73
CA LYS A 294 -20.40 8.91 -2.08
C LYS A 294 -21.45 8.94 -3.19
N GLY A 295 -22.13 10.07 -3.35
CA GLY A 295 -23.14 10.30 -4.41
C GLY A 295 -22.56 10.95 -5.65
N ASP A 296 -21.50 11.76 -5.48
CA ASP A 296 -20.72 12.37 -6.56
C ASP A 296 -19.24 12.06 -6.43
N LEU A 297 -18.83 10.98 -7.07
CA LEU A 297 -17.46 10.45 -6.98
C LEU A 297 -16.39 11.36 -7.62
N SER A 298 -16.79 12.45 -8.27
CA SER A 298 -15.89 13.45 -8.83
C SER A 298 -15.53 14.54 -7.82
N THR A 299 -16.42 14.85 -6.88
CA THR A 299 -16.32 15.97 -5.95
C THR A 299 -15.63 15.58 -4.64
N PRO A 300 -14.51 16.20 -4.27
CA PRO A 300 -13.91 16.03 -2.94
C PRO A 300 -14.84 16.55 -1.84
N VAL A 301 -14.93 15.80 -0.74
CA VAL A 301 -15.69 16.26 0.45
C VAL A 301 -14.95 17.41 1.17
N ALA A 302 -15.65 18.12 2.05
CA ALA A 302 -15.01 19.14 2.89
C ALA A 302 -13.96 18.50 3.83
N PRO A 303 -12.89 19.25 4.22
CA PRO A 303 -11.94 18.79 5.25
C PRO A 303 -12.64 18.28 6.52
N GLY A 304 -12.12 17.21 7.10
CA GLY A 304 -12.73 16.55 8.29
C GLY A 304 -14.02 15.78 8.01
N THR A 305 -14.47 15.68 6.76
CA THR A 305 -15.67 14.94 6.37
C THR A 305 -15.32 13.54 5.86
N VAL A 306 -16.16 12.57 6.16
CA VAL A 306 -16.02 11.20 5.68
C VAL A 306 -16.55 11.06 4.26
N GLY A 307 -15.75 10.50 3.38
CA GLY A 307 -16.13 10.14 2.02
C GLY A 307 -15.47 8.83 1.58
N ARG A 308 -15.58 8.51 0.31
CA ARG A 308 -14.93 7.37 -0.32
C ARG A 308 -13.50 7.72 -0.72
N VAL A 309 -12.56 6.81 -0.51
CA VAL A 309 -11.17 7.02 -0.96
C VAL A 309 -11.10 6.81 -2.48
N ARG A 310 -10.51 7.78 -3.16
CA ARG A 310 -10.15 7.75 -4.58
C ARG A 310 -8.63 7.86 -4.70
N LEU A 311 -8.02 6.87 -5.32
CA LEU A 311 -6.58 6.78 -5.55
C LEU A 311 -6.27 7.16 -7.00
N THR A 312 -5.18 7.88 -7.24
CA THR A 312 -4.61 8.05 -8.58
C THR A 312 -3.15 7.61 -8.55
N VAL A 313 -2.79 6.72 -9.48
CA VAL A 313 -1.39 6.32 -9.71
C VAL A 313 -0.84 7.13 -10.86
N LEU A 314 0.19 7.91 -10.58
CA LEU A 314 0.90 8.78 -11.51
C LEU A 314 2.38 8.36 -11.59
N HIS A 315 2.64 7.09 -11.89
CA HIS A 315 4.00 6.63 -12.11
C HIS A 315 4.33 6.68 -13.61
N GLU A 316 5.59 6.97 -13.95
CA GLU A 316 6.04 6.97 -15.35
C GLU A 316 5.78 5.65 -16.08
N ASP A 317 5.75 4.53 -15.34
CA ASP A 317 5.52 3.20 -15.89
C ASP A 317 4.14 2.61 -15.56
N LEU A 318 3.29 3.33 -14.82
CA LEU A 318 1.91 2.93 -14.52
C LEU A 318 1.01 4.14 -14.30
N PHE A 319 -0.01 4.31 -15.13
CA PHE A 319 -1.00 5.36 -15.02
C PHE A 319 -2.40 4.75 -14.76
N LEU A 320 -2.96 5.02 -13.58
CA LEU A 320 -4.31 4.60 -13.20
C LEU A 320 -5.04 5.81 -12.59
N PRO A 321 -5.77 6.60 -13.41
CA PRO A 321 -6.50 7.76 -12.90
C PRO A 321 -7.76 7.33 -12.15
N ASN A 322 -8.05 8.02 -11.03
CA ASN A 322 -9.34 7.96 -10.34
C ASN A 322 -9.82 6.53 -9.97
N VAL A 323 -8.94 5.70 -9.45
CA VAL A 323 -9.30 4.37 -8.92
C VAL A 323 -10.12 4.55 -7.64
N LEU A 324 -11.33 4.01 -7.62
CA LEU A 324 -12.18 4.05 -6.43
C LEU A 324 -11.87 2.87 -5.52
N GLU A 325 -11.43 3.18 -4.31
CA GLU A 325 -11.19 2.18 -3.26
C GLU A 325 -12.50 1.69 -2.64
N ARG A 326 -12.39 0.55 -1.95
CA ARG A 326 -13.47 0.00 -1.13
C ARG A 326 -13.45 0.53 0.30
N ASP A 327 -12.67 1.59 0.51
CA ASP A 327 -12.49 2.23 1.79
C ASP A 327 -13.15 3.61 1.82
N GLN A 328 -13.50 4.02 3.01
CA GLN A 328 -13.89 5.37 3.36
C GLN A 328 -12.92 5.94 4.39
N ALA A 329 -12.75 7.25 4.38
CA ALA A 329 -11.84 7.95 5.28
C ALA A 329 -12.33 9.36 5.56
N LEU A 330 -11.74 10.01 6.56
CA LEU A 330 -11.80 11.46 6.72
C LEU A 330 -10.85 12.12 5.72
N ARG A 331 -11.28 13.19 5.03
CA ARG A 331 -10.37 14.07 4.32
C ARG A 331 -9.51 14.82 5.33
N HIS A 332 -8.20 14.67 5.23
CA HIS A 332 -7.24 15.22 6.19
C HIS A 332 -6.18 16.07 5.47
N PRO A 333 -6.41 17.39 5.31
CA PRO A 333 -5.36 18.30 4.81
C PRO A 333 -4.17 18.34 5.76
N THR A 334 -2.98 18.40 5.22
CA THR A 334 -1.74 18.48 6.00
C THR A 334 -0.90 19.64 5.51
N ASP A 335 -0.38 20.46 6.42
CA ASP A 335 0.39 21.67 6.08
C ASP A 335 1.77 21.37 5.44
N HIS A 336 2.22 20.11 5.52
CA HIS A 336 3.56 19.71 5.13
C HIS A 336 3.57 18.69 3.98
N TRP A 337 2.42 18.49 3.32
CA TRP A 337 2.30 17.54 2.20
C TRP A 337 1.67 18.25 1.01
N PRO A 338 2.16 18.03 -0.24
CA PRO A 338 1.66 18.75 -1.40
C PRO A 338 0.19 18.47 -1.76
N THR A 339 -0.37 17.36 -1.26
CA THR A 339 -1.77 16.96 -1.45
C THR A 339 -2.42 16.59 -0.12
N ASP A 340 -3.75 16.51 -0.10
CA ASP A 340 -4.45 16.03 1.09
C ASP A 340 -4.04 14.59 1.43
N GLY A 341 -4.04 14.29 2.71
CA GLY A 341 -4.01 12.94 3.27
C GLY A 341 -5.40 12.39 3.52
N VAL A 342 -5.43 11.18 4.06
CA VAL A 342 -6.62 10.48 4.50
C VAL A 342 -6.46 10.06 5.96
N ALA A 343 -7.53 10.13 6.77
CA ALA A 343 -7.44 9.69 8.15
C ALA A 343 -8.56 8.71 8.52
N ASN A 344 -8.30 7.87 9.54
CA ASN A 344 -9.25 6.90 10.08
C ASN A 344 -9.87 6.03 8.98
N VAL A 345 -9.00 5.48 8.13
CA VAL A 345 -9.41 4.64 7.00
C VAL A 345 -10.09 3.37 7.48
N ARG A 346 -11.22 3.05 6.90
CA ARG A 346 -12.00 1.86 7.21
C ARG A 346 -12.79 1.37 5.99
N PRO A 347 -13.16 0.07 5.91
CA PRO A 347 -13.98 -0.44 4.82
C PRO A 347 -15.29 0.34 4.66
N LEU A 348 -15.74 0.50 3.41
CA LEU A 348 -17.10 0.96 3.13
C LEU A 348 -18.08 -0.06 3.70
N GLN A 349 -19.01 0.42 4.52
CA GLN A 349 -20.12 -0.41 4.96
C GLN A 349 -21.04 -0.68 3.76
N THR A 350 -20.98 -1.90 3.24
CA THR A 350 -21.91 -2.40 2.22
C THR A 350 -22.73 -3.53 2.86
N THR A 351 -23.97 -3.68 2.42
CA THR A 351 -24.90 -4.72 2.91
C THR A 351 -24.38 -6.15 2.72
N ASN A 352 -23.27 -6.34 1.99
CA ASN A 352 -22.67 -7.64 1.64
C ASN A 352 -21.17 -7.71 2.02
N SER A 353 -20.72 -7.05 3.08
CA SER A 353 -19.34 -7.18 3.53
C SER A 353 -19.05 -8.59 4.05
N SER A 354 -18.22 -9.35 3.35
CA SER A 354 -17.67 -10.61 3.88
C SER A 354 -16.74 -10.30 5.08
N PRO A 355 -16.70 -11.16 6.11
CA PRO A 355 -15.77 -11.00 7.21
C PRO A 355 -14.33 -10.83 6.71
N GLU A 356 -13.60 -9.89 7.31
CA GLU A 356 -12.17 -9.78 7.08
C GLU A 356 -11.47 -11.04 7.60
N GLY A 357 -10.61 -11.64 6.78
CA GLY A 357 -9.77 -12.75 7.19
C GLY A 357 -8.52 -12.28 7.95
N LEU A 358 -7.51 -13.15 8.05
CA LEU A 358 -6.19 -12.80 8.61
C LEU A 358 -5.45 -11.72 7.82
N TYR A 359 -6.00 -11.35 6.66
CA TYR A 359 -5.46 -10.34 5.73
C TYR A 359 -6.57 -9.77 4.85
#